data_142225192f98f5ac16f29093b3775a3a
#
_entry.id   142225192f98f5ac16f29093b3775a3a
#
_cell.length_a   1.000
_cell.length_b   1.000
_cell.length_c   1.000
_cell.angle_alpha   90.00
_cell.angle_beta   90.00
_cell.angle_gamma   90.00
#
_symmetry.space_group_name_H-M   'P 1'
#
loop_
_entity.id
_entity.type
_entity.pdbx_description
1 polymer ?
#
loop_
_entity_poly.entity_id
_entity_poly.type
_entity_poly.pdbx_seq_one_letter_code
_entity_poly.pdbx_strand_id
1 'polypeptide(L)'
;MRTRTAAGAAAGIVAGAALALGAVAPASAEEGDSAMLSVLHGVPGLTVDVYVNDDLTLEDFEPGDLAGPLELPAGTYTVQINAADSEDAAIGPVDLPLEAGMNYTAAAHLDADGSPTASLFTNDTSSSAAGEGRLTVRHIAAAPAVDVLAGGDAVITDLANPDEASLDLPAGTISASVAAAGTTDPVLGPADVTVAEGELTIAYAWGSLEDENLALAVQTVGGLHSSPGDVPAGEAGLAATNAPVDAAVWWLGASAAVLLLGAAVAIGVADRRSPVRSRR
;
A
#
# COMPACT_ATOMS: atom_id res chain seq x y z
N MET A 1 -43.29 -51.55 60.87
CA MET A 1 -43.05 -51.07 62.23
C MET A 1 -42.12 -49.86 62.16
N ARG A 2 -42.70 -48.68 62.44
CA ARG A 2 -42.20 -47.55 63.23
C ARG A 2 -40.82 -47.00 62.84
N THR A 3 -40.77 -45.84 62.20
CA THR A 3 -40.61 -44.47 62.73
C THR A 3 -39.18 -44.13 63.17
N ARG A 4 -38.55 -43.07 62.65
CA ARG A 4 -38.59 -41.67 63.07
C ARG A 4 -37.55 -40.87 62.40
N THR A 5 -38.03 -39.82 61.80
CA THR A 5 -37.58 -38.43 61.72
C THR A 5 -36.34 -38.03 62.52
N ALA A 6 -35.42 -37.30 61.85
CA ALA A 6 -34.71 -36.17 62.44
C ALA A 6 -34.24 -35.22 61.36
N ALA A 7 -34.69 -33.98 61.45
CA ALA A 7 -34.29 -32.80 60.64
C ALA A 7 -32.92 -32.31 61.15
N GLY A 8 -32.10 -31.93 60.22
CA GLY A 8 -30.84 -31.21 60.46
C GLY A 8 -30.60 -30.19 59.39
N ALA A 9 -30.90 -28.92 59.71
CA ALA A 9 -30.56 -27.77 58.87
C ALA A 9 -29.04 -27.51 58.92
N ALA A 10 -28.41 -27.39 57.79
CA ALA A 10 -27.05 -26.82 57.66
C ALA A 10 -26.99 -25.88 56.47
N ALA A 11 -26.58 -24.69 56.80
CA ALA A 11 -26.46 -23.52 55.92
C ALA A 11 -25.51 -23.79 54.77
N GLY A 12 -26.01 -23.55 53.55
CA GLY A 12 -25.21 -23.59 52.34
C GLY A 12 -24.45 -22.28 52.12
N ILE A 13 -23.15 -22.39 52.00
CA ILE A 13 -22.28 -21.33 51.50
C ILE A 13 -22.34 -21.43 49.97
N VAL A 14 -22.95 -20.41 49.31
CA VAL A 14 -22.89 -20.22 47.86
C VAL A 14 -21.55 -19.56 47.56
N ALA A 15 -20.57 -20.35 47.13
CA ALA A 15 -19.34 -19.82 46.54
C ALA A 15 -19.64 -19.41 45.09
N GLY A 16 -19.83 -18.10 44.88
CA GLY A 16 -19.93 -17.53 43.54
C GLY A 16 -18.59 -17.64 42.82
N ALA A 17 -18.48 -18.53 41.86
CA ALA A 17 -17.38 -18.53 40.89
C ALA A 17 -17.63 -17.40 39.89
N ALA A 18 -16.94 -16.28 40.09
CA ALA A 18 -16.84 -15.22 39.07
C ALA A 18 -15.99 -15.78 37.91
N LEU A 19 -16.63 -16.17 36.82
CA LEU A 19 -15.95 -16.36 35.54
C LEU A 19 -15.49 -14.97 35.07
N ALA A 20 -14.18 -14.68 35.23
CA ALA A 20 -13.51 -13.61 34.51
C ALA A 20 -13.48 -14.00 33.04
N LEU A 21 -14.42 -13.48 32.24
CA LEU A 21 -14.25 -13.42 30.78
C LEU A 21 -13.08 -12.47 30.53
N GLY A 22 -11.89 -13.02 30.32
CA GLY A 22 -10.77 -12.31 29.76
C GLY A 22 -11.20 -11.87 28.35
N ALA A 23 -11.45 -10.57 28.19
CA ALA A 23 -11.54 -9.96 26.87
C ALA A 23 -10.18 -10.18 26.22
N VAL A 24 -10.11 -11.09 25.26
CA VAL A 24 -9.01 -11.18 24.32
C VAL A 24 -9.17 -9.94 23.45
N ALA A 25 -8.43 -8.87 23.76
CA ALA A 25 -8.30 -7.76 22.85
C ALA A 25 -7.70 -8.31 21.55
N PRO A 26 -8.27 -7.95 20.38
CA PRO A 26 -7.57 -8.25 19.13
C PRO A 26 -6.19 -7.60 19.26
N ALA A 27 -5.13 -8.36 19.01
CA ALA A 27 -3.80 -7.81 18.85
C ALA A 27 -3.90 -6.85 17.65
N SER A 28 -3.89 -5.55 17.92
CA SER A 28 -3.64 -4.56 16.88
C SER A 28 -2.23 -4.86 16.40
N ALA A 29 -2.08 -5.29 15.15
CA ALA A 29 -0.78 -5.25 14.50
C ALA A 29 -0.33 -3.79 14.59
N GLU A 30 0.81 -3.54 15.21
CA GLU A 30 1.41 -2.21 15.21
C GLU A 30 1.75 -1.87 13.75
N GLU A 31 1.47 -0.65 13.30
CA GLU A 31 1.73 -0.18 11.92
C GLU A 31 3.21 -0.34 11.49
N GLY A 32 4.08 -0.85 12.35
CA GLY A 32 5.49 -1.13 12.10
C GLY A 32 5.82 -2.59 11.76
N ASP A 33 4.86 -3.53 11.85
CA ASP A 33 5.12 -4.96 11.68
C ASP A 33 4.68 -5.50 10.30
N SER A 34 4.20 -4.63 9.40
CA SER A 34 3.75 -4.99 8.06
C SER A 34 4.71 -4.51 6.96
N ALA A 35 4.66 -5.17 5.82
CA ALA A 35 5.29 -4.79 4.57
C ALA A 35 4.22 -4.48 3.52
N MET A 36 4.55 -3.66 2.54
CA MET A 36 3.70 -3.39 1.39
C MET A 36 4.19 -4.22 0.20
N LEU A 37 3.32 -5.01 -0.42
CA LEU A 37 3.64 -5.84 -1.58
C LEU A 37 2.75 -5.50 -2.77
N SER A 38 3.35 -5.15 -3.90
CA SER A 38 2.70 -5.13 -5.21
C SER A 38 3.12 -6.34 -6.03
N VAL A 39 2.29 -6.76 -6.96
CA VAL A 39 2.56 -7.89 -7.86
C VAL A 39 2.39 -7.42 -9.30
N LEU A 40 3.40 -7.64 -10.14
CA LEU A 40 3.39 -7.36 -11.57
C LEU A 40 3.44 -8.66 -12.36
N HIS A 41 2.59 -8.79 -13.37
CA HIS A 41 2.65 -9.89 -14.33
C HIS A 41 3.27 -9.44 -15.67
N GLY A 42 4.53 -9.79 -15.90
CA GLY A 42 5.31 -9.42 -17.10
C GLY A 42 5.66 -10.59 -18.02
N VAL A 43 4.95 -11.75 -17.93
CA VAL A 43 5.11 -12.86 -18.87
C VAL A 43 4.09 -12.73 -19.99
N PRO A 44 4.49 -12.47 -21.24
CA PRO A 44 3.55 -12.24 -22.32
C PRO A 44 2.80 -13.53 -22.72
N GLY A 45 1.53 -13.35 -23.14
CA GLY A 45 0.74 -14.42 -23.73
C GLY A 45 0.29 -15.53 -22.77
N LEU A 46 0.42 -15.34 -21.47
CA LEU A 46 0.04 -16.30 -20.44
C LEU A 46 -0.83 -15.60 -19.39
N THR A 47 -2.11 -15.95 -19.27
CA THR A 47 -2.94 -15.60 -18.12
C THR A 47 -2.63 -16.53 -16.97
N VAL A 48 -2.52 -16.03 -15.75
CA VAL A 48 -2.05 -16.80 -14.59
C VAL A 48 -2.94 -16.65 -13.36
N ASP A 49 -2.88 -17.68 -12.51
CA ASP A 49 -3.40 -17.67 -11.15
C ASP A 49 -2.22 -17.60 -10.17
N VAL A 50 -2.28 -16.68 -9.21
CA VAL A 50 -1.22 -16.51 -8.21
C VAL A 50 -1.68 -17.05 -6.87
N TYR A 51 -0.93 -17.99 -6.35
CA TYR A 51 -1.12 -18.61 -5.05
C TYR A 51 -0.08 -18.08 -4.06
N VAL A 52 -0.53 -17.73 -2.87
CA VAL A 52 0.32 -17.31 -1.75
C VAL A 52 0.05 -18.23 -0.58
N ASN A 53 1.08 -18.96 -0.11
CA ASN A 53 0.96 -19.99 0.94
C ASN A 53 -0.16 -21.01 0.62
N ASP A 54 -0.24 -21.47 -0.62
CA ASP A 54 -1.25 -22.37 -1.19
C ASP A 54 -2.67 -21.80 -1.32
N ASP A 55 -2.90 -20.54 -0.95
CA ASP A 55 -4.19 -19.87 -1.12
C ASP A 55 -4.23 -19.08 -2.44
N LEU A 56 -5.26 -19.29 -3.27
CA LEU A 56 -5.50 -18.51 -4.49
C LEU A 56 -5.74 -17.04 -4.12
N THR A 57 -4.83 -16.17 -4.54
CA THR A 57 -4.84 -14.74 -4.17
C THR A 57 -5.21 -13.84 -5.34
N LEU A 58 -4.69 -14.13 -6.55
CA LEU A 58 -5.07 -13.44 -7.78
C LEU A 58 -5.50 -14.50 -8.78
N GLU A 59 -6.68 -14.32 -9.39
CA GLU A 59 -7.27 -15.21 -10.41
C GLU A 59 -7.28 -14.46 -11.75
N ASP A 60 -7.04 -15.18 -12.83
CA ASP A 60 -7.07 -14.65 -14.20
C ASP A 60 -6.20 -13.38 -14.39
N PHE A 61 -5.02 -13.34 -13.79
CA PHE A 61 -4.12 -12.20 -13.85
C PHE A 61 -3.46 -12.10 -15.23
N GLU A 62 -3.74 -11.01 -15.96
CA GLU A 62 -3.34 -10.85 -17.36
C GLU A 62 -1.92 -10.25 -17.49
N PRO A 63 -1.20 -10.49 -18.62
CA PRO A 63 0.09 -9.87 -18.89
C PRO A 63 0.01 -8.33 -18.88
N GLY A 64 0.89 -7.70 -18.11
CA GLY A 64 0.94 -6.25 -17.90
C GLY A 64 0.15 -5.77 -16.69
N ASP A 65 -0.66 -6.62 -16.06
CA ASP A 65 -1.43 -6.27 -14.88
C ASP A 65 -0.53 -6.03 -13.65
N LEU A 66 -0.93 -5.06 -12.85
CA LEU A 66 -0.32 -4.70 -11.58
C LEU A 66 -1.39 -4.73 -10.48
N ALA A 67 -1.19 -5.56 -9.47
CA ALA A 67 -2.04 -5.66 -8.28
C ALA A 67 -1.35 -5.08 -7.04
N GLY A 68 -2.14 -4.59 -6.10
CA GLY A 68 -1.63 -4.02 -4.83
C GLY A 68 -1.62 -2.49 -4.79
N PRO A 69 -0.91 -1.87 -3.81
CA PRO A 69 -0.14 -2.57 -2.78
C PRO A 69 -1.02 -3.30 -1.76
N LEU A 70 -0.60 -4.49 -1.37
CA LEU A 70 -1.19 -5.29 -0.30
C LEU A 70 -0.37 -5.08 0.98
N GLU A 71 -1.03 -4.79 2.08
CA GLU A 71 -0.38 -4.74 3.40
C GLU A 71 -0.35 -6.15 3.99
N LEU A 72 0.84 -6.68 4.20
CA LEU A 72 1.07 -8.04 4.69
C LEU A 72 1.96 -8.00 5.94
N PRO A 73 1.70 -8.82 6.97
CA PRO A 73 2.64 -8.99 8.07
C PRO A 73 4.04 -9.37 7.57
N ALA A 74 5.09 -8.86 8.23
CA ALA A 74 6.45 -9.28 7.91
C ALA A 74 6.60 -10.80 8.08
N GLY A 75 7.30 -11.44 7.13
CA GLY A 75 7.44 -12.90 7.11
C GLY A 75 7.89 -13.42 5.76
N THR A 76 7.98 -14.73 5.63
CA THR A 76 8.27 -15.38 4.35
C THR A 76 6.99 -15.94 3.77
N TYR A 77 6.71 -15.60 2.52
CA TYR A 77 5.55 -16.06 1.76
C TYR A 77 6.01 -16.95 0.63
N THR A 78 5.45 -18.15 0.55
CA THR A 78 5.69 -19.03 -0.59
C THR A 78 4.72 -18.67 -1.69
N VAL A 79 5.24 -18.29 -2.85
CA VAL A 79 4.43 -17.88 -4.01
C VAL A 79 4.60 -18.89 -5.12
N GLN A 80 3.48 -19.36 -5.67
CA GLN A 80 3.41 -20.20 -6.86
C GLN A 80 2.49 -19.54 -7.89
N ILE A 81 2.90 -19.58 -9.15
CA ILE A 81 2.15 -19.00 -10.26
C ILE A 81 1.85 -20.13 -11.24
N ASN A 82 0.57 -20.39 -11.44
CA ASN A 82 0.08 -21.41 -12.37
C ASN A 82 -0.45 -20.75 -13.64
N ALA A 83 -0.46 -21.44 -14.74
CA ALA A 83 -1.30 -21.03 -15.86
C ALA A 83 -2.77 -21.06 -15.44
N ALA A 84 -3.57 -20.08 -15.88
CA ALA A 84 -4.98 -20.02 -15.55
C ALA A 84 -5.69 -21.34 -15.90
N ASP A 85 -6.62 -21.76 -15.04
CA ASP A 85 -7.34 -23.04 -15.18
C ASP A 85 -6.44 -24.30 -15.13
N SER A 86 -5.21 -24.21 -14.60
CA SER A 86 -4.26 -25.31 -14.52
C SER A 86 -3.69 -25.47 -13.11
N GLU A 87 -3.39 -26.71 -12.73
CA GLU A 87 -2.63 -27.01 -11.52
C GLU A 87 -1.10 -27.05 -11.77
N ASP A 88 -0.67 -26.92 -13.03
CA ASP A 88 0.74 -26.93 -13.39
C ASP A 88 1.38 -25.57 -13.11
N ALA A 89 2.44 -25.56 -12.29
CA ALA A 89 3.19 -24.36 -11.98
C ALA A 89 3.97 -23.88 -13.23
N ALA A 90 3.70 -22.63 -13.64
CA ALA A 90 4.50 -21.94 -14.63
C ALA A 90 5.76 -21.33 -13.99
N ILE A 91 5.64 -20.85 -12.73
CA ILE A 91 6.75 -20.29 -11.94
C ILE A 91 6.59 -20.74 -10.48
N GLY A 92 7.70 -21.11 -9.86
CA GLY A 92 7.76 -21.40 -8.43
C GLY A 92 7.56 -22.89 -8.09
N PRO A 93 7.36 -23.20 -6.77
CA PRO A 93 7.22 -22.22 -5.69
C PRO A 93 8.50 -21.43 -5.41
N VAL A 94 8.35 -20.15 -5.05
CA VAL A 94 9.42 -19.21 -4.70
C VAL A 94 9.13 -18.57 -3.34
N ASP A 95 10.12 -18.49 -2.46
CA ASP A 95 9.98 -17.85 -1.17
C ASP A 95 10.29 -16.34 -1.28
N LEU A 96 9.35 -15.50 -0.85
CA LEU A 96 9.46 -14.05 -0.80
C LEU A 96 9.60 -13.60 0.67
N PRO A 97 10.80 -13.24 1.14
CA PRO A 97 10.99 -12.67 2.46
C PRO A 97 10.56 -11.19 2.47
N LEU A 98 9.55 -10.85 3.26
CA LEU A 98 9.07 -9.48 3.44
C LEU A 98 9.48 -8.98 4.83
N GLU A 99 10.23 -7.88 4.88
CA GLU A 99 10.65 -7.24 6.12
C GLU A 99 9.68 -6.12 6.50
N ALA A 100 9.48 -5.91 7.80
CA ALA A 100 8.60 -4.88 8.33
C ALA A 100 9.01 -3.48 7.88
N GLY A 101 8.03 -2.65 7.52
CA GLY A 101 8.22 -1.28 7.08
C GLY A 101 8.77 -1.12 5.66
N MET A 102 8.98 -2.22 4.94
CA MET A 102 9.51 -2.18 3.58
C MET A 102 8.39 -2.22 2.54
N ASN A 103 8.70 -1.69 1.36
CA ASN A 103 7.82 -1.72 0.19
C ASN A 103 8.46 -2.57 -0.91
N TYR A 104 7.69 -3.53 -1.46
CA TYR A 104 8.18 -4.49 -2.42
C TYR A 104 7.30 -4.55 -3.67
N THR A 105 7.90 -5.01 -4.77
CA THR A 105 7.18 -5.50 -5.93
C THR A 105 7.73 -6.88 -6.32
N ALA A 106 6.87 -7.89 -6.29
CA ALA A 106 7.14 -9.17 -6.90
C ALA A 106 6.74 -9.12 -8.37
N ALA A 107 7.67 -9.40 -9.27
CA ALA A 107 7.41 -9.43 -10.70
C ALA A 107 7.60 -10.83 -11.25
N ALA A 108 6.54 -11.39 -11.85
CA ALA A 108 6.65 -12.55 -12.75
C ALA A 108 7.08 -12.02 -14.11
N HIS A 109 8.15 -12.55 -14.67
CA HIS A 109 8.72 -12.03 -15.93
C HIS A 109 9.49 -13.11 -16.70
N LEU A 110 10.01 -12.76 -17.86
CA LEU A 110 10.97 -13.59 -18.57
C LEU A 110 12.39 -13.24 -18.14
N ASP A 111 13.24 -14.24 -17.93
CA ASP A 111 14.68 -14.03 -17.81
C ASP A 111 15.30 -13.66 -19.18
N ALA A 112 16.62 -13.43 -19.21
CA ALA A 112 17.32 -13.04 -20.44
C ALA A 112 17.26 -14.12 -21.55
N ASP A 113 17.03 -15.38 -21.17
CA ASP A 113 16.94 -16.53 -22.09
C ASP A 113 15.47 -16.80 -22.50
N GLY A 114 14.51 -16.01 -22.03
CA GLY A 114 13.08 -16.13 -22.33
C GLY A 114 12.33 -17.14 -21.47
N SER A 115 12.93 -17.64 -20.38
CA SER A 115 12.25 -18.55 -19.45
C SER A 115 11.45 -17.76 -18.40
N PRO A 116 10.21 -18.20 -18.06
CA PRO A 116 9.44 -17.57 -16.98
C PRO A 116 10.14 -17.69 -15.62
N THR A 117 10.23 -16.58 -14.91
CA THR A 117 10.84 -16.47 -13.59
C THR A 117 10.14 -15.42 -12.73
N ALA A 118 10.51 -15.30 -11.45
CA ALA A 118 10.02 -14.25 -10.57
C ALA A 118 11.18 -13.57 -9.83
N SER A 119 11.08 -12.26 -9.70
CA SER A 119 12.02 -11.43 -8.93
C SER A 119 11.28 -10.60 -7.89
N LEU A 120 11.88 -10.47 -6.69
CA LEU A 120 11.41 -9.56 -5.65
C LEU A 120 12.28 -8.32 -5.63
N PHE A 121 11.68 -7.17 -5.90
CA PHE A 121 12.33 -5.87 -5.85
C PHE A 121 11.95 -5.13 -4.59
N THR A 122 12.92 -4.48 -3.95
CA THR A 122 12.67 -3.55 -2.86
C THR A 122 12.50 -2.15 -3.44
N ASN A 123 11.37 -1.52 -3.20
CA ASN A 123 11.08 -0.17 -3.66
C ASN A 123 11.75 0.85 -2.72
N ASP A 124 12.63 1.69 -3.24
CA ASP A 124 13.24 2.76 -2.45
C ASP A 124 12.24 3.90 -2.23
N THR A 125 11.60 3.88 -1.07
CA THR A 125 10.65 4.90 -0.61
C THR A 125 11.30 5.98 0.25
N SER A 126 12.62 6.10 0.26
CA SER A 126 13.32 7.19 0.95
C SER A 126 12.94 8.56 0.35
N SER A 127 12.97 9.60 1.19
CA SER A 127 12.51 10.94 0.79
C SER A 127 13.32 11.50 -0.38
N SER A 128 12.63 12.08 -1.37
CA SER A 128 13.21 12.90 -2.43
C SER A 128 13.33 14.37 -2.01
N ALA A 129 14.12 15.16 -2.74
CA ALA A 129 14.20 16.59 -2.50
C ALA A 129 12.91 17.30 -2.94
N ALA A 130 12.66 18.50 -2.38
CA ALA A 130 11.50 19.28 -2.75
C ALA A 130 11.53 19.63 -4.26
N GLY A 131 10.42 19.43 -4.95
CA GLY A 131 10.30 19.59 -6.40
C GLY A 131 10.79 18.40 -7.22
N GLU A 132 11.27 17.32 -6.58
CA GLU A 132 11.77 16.11 -7.24
C GLU A 132 10.91 14.90 -6.93
N GLY A 133 10.90 13.95 -7.86
CA GLY A 133 10.42 12.58 -7.67
C GLY A 133 11.51 11.59 -8.09
N ARG A 134 11.31 10.34 -7.74
CA ARG A 134 12.23 9.24 -8.10
C ARG A 134 11.68 8.46 -9.27
N LEU A 135 12.50 8.26 -10.30
CA LEU A 135 12.23 7.34 -11.39
C LEU A 135 13.14 6.11 -11.22
N THR A 136 12.53 4.94 -11.11
CA THR A 136 13.24 3.66 -11.18
C THR A 136 12.86 2.94 -12.46
N VAL A 137 13.85 2.47 -13.22
CA VAL A 137 13.61 1.67 -14.41
C VAL A 137 14.09 0.25 -14.14
N ARG A 138 13.22 -0.73 -14.39
CA ARG A 138 13.48 -2.17 -14.24
C ARG A 138 13.47 -2.83 -15.60
N HIS A 139 14.56 -3.50 -15.93
CA HIS A 139 14.65 -4.29 -17.13
C HIS A 139 14.33 -5.75 -16.83
N ILE A 140 13.09 -6.15 -17.09
CA ILE A 140 12.58 -7.51 -16.86
C ILE A 140 12.08 -8.18 -18.15
N ALA A 141 12.58 -7.72 -19.31
CA ALA A 141 12.27 -8.31 -20.61
C ALA A 141 13.32 -9.35 -21.01
N ALA A 142 12.91 -10.34 -21.78
CA ALA A 142 13.82 -11.23 -22.50
C ALA A 142 14.48 -10.46 -23.65
N ALA A 143 15.51 -9.71 -23.31
CA ALA A 143 16.30 -8.90 -24.24
C ALA A 143 17.74 -8.75 -23.69
N PRO A 144 18.74 -8.45 -24.53
CA PRO A 144 20.05 -8.04 -24.09
C PRO A 144 20.00 -6.79 -23.22
N ALA A 145 21.17 -6.41 -22.63
CA ALA A 145 21.27 -5.15 -21.91
C ALA A 145 20.82 -3.96 -22.76
N VAL A 146 20.19 -2.99 -22.10
CA VAL A 146 19.54 -1.84 -22.75
C VAL A 146 20.07 -0.52 -22.20
N ASP A 147 19.95 0.52 -23.03
CA ASP A 147 20.10 1.91 -22.62
C ASP A 147 18.71 2.57 -22.53
N VAL A 148 18.49 3.34 -21.46
CA VAL A 148 17.26 4.12 -21.29
C VAL A 148 17.55 5.55 -21.76
N LEU A 149 16.71 6.02 -22.68
CA LEU A 149 16.85 7.34 -23.28
C LEU A 149 15.77 8.27 -22.73
N ALA A 150 16.16 9.50 -22.38
CA ALA A 150 15.25 10.60 -22.06
C ALA A 150 15.41 11.69 -23.10
N GLY A 151 14.35 11.95 -23.89
CA GLY A 151 14.42 12.91 -24.98
C GLY A 151 15.43 12.56 -26.08
N GLY A 152 15.86 11.30 -26.16
CA GLY A 152 16.85 10.80 -27.12
C GLY A 152 18.28 10.68 -26.59
N ASP A 153 18.56 11.19 -25.40
CA ASP A 153 19.88 11.07 -24.76
C ASP A 153 19.88 9.90 -23.74
N ALA A 154 20.93 9.08 -23.73
CA ALA A 154 21.06 7.97 -22.78
C ALA A 154 21.28 8.50 -21.36
N VAL A 155 20.40 8.14 -20.43
CA VAL A 155 20.45 8.52 -19.01
C VAL A 155 20.76 7.34 -18.10
N ILE A 156 20.49 6.10 -18.54
CA ILE A 156 20.89 4.85 -17.92
C ILE A 156 21.50 4.00 -19.03
N THR A 157 22.63 3.36 -18.78
CA THR A 157 23.32 2.53 -19.77
C THR A 157 23.60 1.14 -19.26
N ASP A 158 23.63 0.17 -20.16
CA ASP A 158 23.98 -1.22 -19.89
C ASP A 158 23.11 -1.89 -18.81
N LEU A 159 21.82 -1.53 -18.74
CA LEU A 159 20.88 -2.13 -17.80
C LEU A 159 20.52 -3.55 -18.26
N ALA A 160 20.95 -4.56 -17.49
CA ALA A 160 20.72 -5.96 -17.80
C ALA A 160 19.42 -6.49 -17.10
N ASN A 161 18.87 -7.60 -17.59
CA ASN A 161 17.76 -8.30 -16.95
C ASN A 161 18.33 -9.20 -15.80
N PRO A 162 17.82 -9.11 -14.52
CA PRO A 162 16.68 -8.31 -14.05
C PRO A 162 17.09 -7.03 -13.27
N ASP A 163 18.09 -6.31 -13.69
CA ASP A 163 18.62 -5.15 -12.96
C ASP A 163 17.64 -3.96 -12.97
N GLU A 164 17.86 -3.04 -12.04
CA GLU A 164 17.17 -1.76 -11.94
C GLU A 164 18.15 -0.60 -11.78
N ALA A 165 17.73 0.59 -12.19
CA ALA A 165 18.43 1.84 -11.94
C ALA A 165 17.47 2.95 -11.58
N SER A 166 17.88 3.81 -10.64
CA SER A 166 17.05 4.90 -10.10
C SER A 166 17.71 6.25 -10.33
N LEU A 167 16.89 7.26 -10.61
CA LEU A 167 17.25 8.66 -10.81
C LEU A 167 16.29 9.55 -10.05
N ASP A 168 16.78 10.49 -9.25
CA ASP A 168 15.97 11.57 -8.70
C ASP A 168 15.92 12.70 -9.74
N LEU A 169 14.72 13.11 -10.15
CA LEU A 169 14.47 14.02 -11.28
C LEU A 169 13.49 15.10 -10.86
N PRO A 170 13.61 16.32 -11.41
CA PRO A 170 12.56 17.33 -11.27
C PRO A 170 11.20 16.78 -11.70
N ALA A 171 10.14 17.08 -10.94
CA ALA A 171 8.79 16.70 -11.29
C ALA A 171 8.41 17.18 -12.69
N GLY A 172 7.87 16.28 -13.50
CA GLY A 172 7.52 16.57 -14.88
C GLY A 172 7.22 15.32 -15.70
N THR A 173 6.98 15.49 -16.99
CA THR A 173 6.79 14.38 -17.93
C THR A 173 8.03 14.25 -18.82
N ILE A 174 8.52 13.03 -18.95
CA ILE A 174 9.73 12.67 -19.68
C ILE A 174 9.30 11.77 -20.84
N SER A 175 9.75 12.10 -22.06
CA SER A 175 9.62 11.20 -23.19
C SER A 175 10.73 10.16 -23.10
N ALA A 176 10.38 8.97 -22.60
CA ALA A 176 11.31 7.86 -22.35
C ALA A 176 11.24 6.82 -23.45
N SER A 177 12.37 6.27 -23.81
CA SER A 177 12.47 5.11 -24.71
C SER A 177 13.60 4.19 -24.27
N VAL A 178 13.58 2.97 -24.76
CA VAL A 178 14.60 1.95 -24.49
C VAL A 178 15.22 1.53 -25.80
N ALA A 179 16.56 1.52 -25.86
CA ALA A 179 17.34 1.08 -26.99
C ALA A 179 18.28 -0.07 -26.61
N ALA A 180 18.76 -0.83 -27.56
CA ALA A 180 19.82 -1.80 -27.27
C ALA A 180 21.09 -1.08 -26.79
N ALA A 181 21.81 -1.65 -25.82
CA ALA A 181 22.97 -1.03 -25.20
C ALA A 181 23.98 -0.55 -26.27
N GLY A 182 24.46 0.69 -26.12
CA GLY A 182 25.37 1.37 -27.05
C GLY A 182 24.70 1.89 -28.32
N THR A 183 23.35 1.90 -28.39
CA THR A 183 22.61 2.47 -29.53
C THR A 183 21.62 3.53 -29.09
N THR A 184 21.08 4.28 -30.04
CA THR A 184 20.02 5.27 -29.81
C THR A 184 18.74 5.00 -30.60
N ASP A 185 18.69 3.87 -31.31
CA ASP A 185 17.49 3.44 -32.04
C ASP A 185 16.54 2.72 -31.08
N PRO A 186 15.35 3.27 -30.77
CA PRO A 186 14.47 2.67 -29.79
C PRO A 186 13.91 1.32 -30.22
N VAL A 187 13.96 0.34 -29.32
CA VAL A 187 13.25 -0.96 -29.44
C VAL A 187 11.94 -0.95 -28.66
N LEU A 188 11.77 0.01 -27.70
CA LEU A 188 10.53 0.26 -26.96
C LEU A 188 10.34 1.77 -26.77
N GLY A 189 9.12 2.24 -26.97
CA GLY A 189 8.77 3.66 -26.86
C GLY A 189 8.93 4.42 -28.20
N PRO A 190 8.99 5.79 -28.17
CA PRO A 190 8.93 6.60 -26.98
C PRO A 190 7.58 6.59 -26.28
N ALA A 191 7.58 6.70 -24.95
CA ALA A 191 6.40 6.82 -24.11
C ALA A 191 6.57 7.97 -23.12
N ASP A 192 5.46 8.65 -22.81
CA ASP A 192 5.46 9.71 -21.81
C ASP A 192 5.39 9.10 -20.42
N VAL A 193 6.43 9.29 -19.60
CA VAL A 193 6.51 8.87 -18.21
C VAL A 193 6.43 10.10 -17.32
N THR A 194 5.46 10.14 -16.43
CA THR A 194 5.29 11.23 -15.47
C THR A 194 6.02 10.91 -14.17
N VAL A 195 6.90 11.80 -13.75
CA VAL A 195 7.56 11.81 -12.45
C VAL A 195 6.90 12.89 -11.62
N ALA A 196 6.18 12.51 -10.55
CA ALA A 196 5.52 13.47 -9.67
C ALA A 196 6.40 13.78 -8.44
N GLU A 197 6.25 15.00 -7.90
CA GLU A 197 6.98 15.39 -6.69
C GLU A 197 6.63 14.47 -5.51
N GLY A 198 7.63 13.97 -4.80
CA GLY A 198 7.45 13.12 -3.63
C GLY A 198 6.84 11.75 -3.95
N GLU A 199 6.95 11.30 -5.20
CA GLU A 199 6.52 9.96 -5.64
C GLU A 199 7.68 9.19 -6.25
N LEU A 200 7.63 7.87 -6.08
CA LEU A 200 8.45 6.91 -6.82
C LEU A 200 7.63 6.43 -8.02
N THR A 201 8.11 6.72 -9.22
CA THR A 201 7.61 6.16 -10.47
C THR A 201 8.51 5.01 -10.88
N ILE A 202 7.95 3.82 -11.07
CA ILE A 202 8.69 2.62 -11.50
C ILE A 202 8.23 2.26 -12.90
N ALA A 203 9.14 2.24 -13.85
CA ALA A 203 8.90 1.85 -15.22
C ALA A 203 9.50 0.46 -15.48
N TYR A 204 8.70 -0.48 -15.93
CA TYR A 204 9.09 -1.85 -16.22
C TYR A 204 9.13 -2.05 -17.74
N ALA A 205 10.31 -2.35 -18.28
CA ALA A 205 10.43 -2.88 -19.64
C ALA A 205 10.29 -4.42 -19.54
N TRP A 206 9.21 -4.97 -20.07
CA TRP A 206 8.88 -6.39 -20.00
C TRP A 206 8.53 -6.97 -21.36
N GLY A 207 8.36 -8.29 -21.44
CA GLY A 207 8.08 -9.00 -22.69
C GLY A 207 9.35 -9.61 -23.31
N SER A 208 9.35 -9.82 -24.62
CA SER A 208 10.44 -10.42 -25.39
C SER A 208 10.77 -9.58 -26.61
N LEU A 209 12.06 -9.32 -26.82
CA LEU A 209 12.54 -8.64 -28.03
C LEU A 209 12.43 -9.57 -29.26
N GLU A 210 12.72 -10.87 -29.07
CA GLU A 210 12.66 -11.86 -30.15
C GLU A 210 11.22 -12.05 -30.67
N ASP A 211 10.24 -12.03 -29.74
CA ASP A 211 8.82 -12.20 -30.07
C ASP A 211 8.14 -10.88 -30.47
N GLU A 212 8.87 -9.78 -30.53
CA GLU A 212 8.37 -8.45 -30.91
C GLU A 212 7.19 -7.97 -30.01
N ASN A 213 7.15 -8.37 -28.74
CA ASN A 213 6.07 -8.04 -27.80
C ASN A 213 6.54 -7.25 -26.58
N LEU A 214 7.67 -6.53 -26.72
CA LEU A 214 8.13 -5.63 -25.67
C LEU A 214 7.06 -4.61 -25.29
N ALA A 215 6.86 -4.43 -24.01
CA ALA A 215 5.86 -3.51 -23.47
C ALA A 215 6.38 -2.77 -22.24
N LEU A 216 5.69 -1.68 -21.88
CA LEU A 216 5.96 -0.86 -20.71
C LEU A 216 4.82 -0.99 -19.72
N ALA A 217 5.14 -1.25 -18.46
CA ALA A 217 4.22 -1.06 -17.34
C ALA A 217 4.75 0.03 -16.42
N VAL A 218 3.86 0.78 -15.76
CA VAL A 218 4.24 1.86 -14.84
C VAL A 218 3.50 1.70 -13.53
N GLN A 219 4.25 1.77 -12.44
CA GLN A 219 3.76 1.77 -11.07
C GLN A 219 4.13 3.08 -10.39
N THR A 220 3.25 3.60 -9.53
CA THR A 220 3.56 4.76 -8.67
C THR A 220 3.42 4.39 -7.21
N VAL A 221 4.37 4.86 -6.39
CA VAL A 221 4.36 4.71 -4.93
C VAL A 221 4.56 6.09 -4.33
N GLY A 222 3.56 6.55 -3.56
CA GLY A 222 3.60 7.85 -2.91
C GLY A 222 4.32 7.83 -1.57
N GLY A 223 4.50 9.02 -0.97
CA GLY A 223 5.01 9.15 0.40
C GLY A 223 6.49 9.50 0.50
N LEU A 224 7.17 9.84 -0.61
CA LEU A 224 8.57 10.25 -0.63
C LEU A 224 8.78 11.74 -0.28
N HIS A 225 7.74 12.43 0.22
CA HIS A 225 7.90 13.80 0.66
C HIS A 225 8.85 13.87 1.85
N SER A 226 9.89 14.69 1.74
CA SER A 226 10.64 15.11 2.92
C SER A 226 9.66 15.81 3.87
N SER A 227 9.49 15.29 5.09
CA SER A 227 8.78 16.02 6.11
C SER A 227 9.40 17.43 6.19
N PRO A 228 8.62 18.53 6.19
CA PRO A 228 9.18 19.83 6.44
C PRO A 228 9.93 19.72 7.76
N GLY A 229 11.26 19.79 7.73
CA GLY A 229 12.06 19.82 8.93
C GLY A 229 11.46 20.91 9.81
N ASP A 230 11.28 20.62 11.12
CA ASP A 230 10.66 21.47 12.11
C ASP A 230 10.58 22.91 11.64
N VAL A 231 9.39 23.34 11.23
CA VAL A 231 9.13 24.77 11.18
C VAL A 231 9.27 25.17 12.65
N PRO A 232 10.34 25.88 13.06
CA PRO A 232 10.41 26.35 14.43
C PRO A 232 9.11 27.13 14.57
N ALA A 233 8.18 26.61 15.40
CA ALA A 233 6.99 27.35 15.76
C ALA A 233 7.55 28.68 16.29
N GLY A 234 7.47 29.71 15.41
CA GLY A 234 8.02 31.00 15.75
C GLY A 234 7.54 31.25 17.14
N GLU A 235 8.44 31.50 18.08
CA GLU A 235 8.10 32.06 19.37
C GLU A 235 7.33 33.34 19.05
N ALA A 236 6.01 33.15 18.75
CA ALA A 236 5.07 34.24 18.93
C ALA A 236 5.19 34.57 20.39
N GLY A 237 6.02 35.56 20.66
CA GLY A 237 6.26 36.06 21.99
C GLY A 237 4.93 36.42 22.63
N LEU A 238 4.34 35.45 23.29
CA LEU A 238 3.43 35.68 24.38
C LEU A 238 4.32 36.24 25.47
N ALA A 239 4.58 37.56 25.37
CA ALA A 239 4.97 38.32 26.51
C ALA A 239 3.94 37.96 27.59
N ALA A 240 4.34 37.11 28.53
CA ALA A 240 3.58 36.87 29.74
C ALA A 240 3.49 38.20 30.49
N THR A 241 2.43 38.96 30.21
CA THR A 241 2.02 40.01 31.11
C THR A 241 1.48 39.28 32.35
N ASN A 242 2.34 39.15 33.36
CA ASN A 242 1.95 38.82 34.71
C ASN A 242 1.12 40.00 35.27
N ALA A 243 -0.12 40.11 34.78
CA ALA A 243 -1.14 40.91 35.43
C ALA A 243 -1.96 39.94 36.30
N PRO A 244 -2.14 40.22 37.61
CA PRO A 244 -3.01 39.41 38.43
C PRO A 244 -4.43 39.52 37.87
N VAL A 245 -4.95 38.43 37.33
CA VAL A 245 -6.35 38.32 36.90
C VAL A 245 -7.20 38.29 38.17
N ASP A 246 -7.95 39.35 38.40
CA ASP A 246 -8.95 39.41 39.44
C ASP A 246 -9.92 38.24 39.27
N ALA A 247 -10.19 37.52 40.38
CA ALA A 247 -11.02 36.32 40.42
C ALA A 247 -12.50 36.57 40.00
N ALA A 248 -12.88 37.76 39.64
CA ALA A 248 -14.22 38.16 39.24
C ALA A 248 -14.57 37.81 37.79
N VAL A 249 -13.57 37.50 36.94
CA VAL A 249 -13.82 37.24 35.48
C VAL A 249 -14.21 35.78 35.19
N TRP A 250 -13.98 34.86 36.12
CA TRP A 250 -14.29 33.43 35.92
C TRP A 250 -15.79 33.09 35.94
N TRP A 251 -16.64 34.00 36.47
CA TRP A 251 -18.07 33.75 36.58
C TRP A 251 -18.87 34.13 35.30
N LEU A 252 -18.29 34.90 34.40
CA LEU A 252 -18.95 35.29 33.13
C LEU A 252 -18.76 34.30 31.98
N GLY A 253 -17.75 33.43 32.05
CA GLY A 253 -17.49 32.40 31.03
C GLY A 253 -18.34 31.16 31.17
N ALA A 254 -18.86 30.85 32.35
CA ALA A 254 -19.64 29.63 32.59
C ALA A 254 -21.11 29.74 32.17
N SER A 255 -21.63 30.95 31.96
CA SER A 255 -23.03 31.19 31.63
C SER A 255 -23.34 31.15 30.13
N ALA A 256 -22.34 31.20 29.24
CA ALA A 256 -22.52 31.18 27.80
C ALA A 256 -22.56 29.74 27.19
N ALA A 257 -22.01 28.76 27.91
CA ALA A 257 -21.96 27.36 27.43
C ALA A 257 -23.28 26.59 27.63
N VAL A 258 -24.18 27.07 28.53
CA VAL A 258 -25.45 26.38 28.83
C VAL A 258 -26.57 26.81 27.87
N LEU A 259 -26.45 27.95 27.20
CA LEU A 259 -27.49 28.44 26.27
C LEU A 259 -27.35 27.89 24.82
N LEU A 260 -26.23 27.28 24.46
CA LEU A 260 -26.05 26.68 23.12
C LEU A 260 -26.47 25.20 23.03
N LEU A 261 -26.66 24.51 24.15
CA LEU A 261 -27.15 23.13 24.19
C LEU A 261 -28.69 23.01 24.21
N GLY A 262 -29.41 24.11 24.44
CA GLY A 262 -30.88 24.14 24.47
C GLY A 262 -31.54 24.33 23.10
N ALA A 263 -30.84 24.82 22.09
CA ALA A 263 -31.42 25.16 20.79
C ALA A 263 -31.41 24.02 19.76
N ALA A 264 -30.66 22.93 20.00
CA ALA A 264 -30.54 21.84 19.07
C ALA A 264 -31.62 20.74 19.20
N VAL A 265 -32.42 20.76 20.26
CA VAL A 265 -33.47 19.74 20.51
C VAL A 265 -34.86 20.16 19.99
N ALA A 266 -35.06 21.44 19.64
CA ALA A 266 -36.41 21.94 19.23
C ALA A 266 -36.69 21.89 17.73
N ILE A 267 -35.77 21.49 16.85
CA ILE A 267 -35.99 21.50 15.39
C ILE A 267 -36.27 20.08 14.82
N GLY A 268 -36.23 19.03 15.64
CA GLY A 268 -36.35 17.63 15.21
C GLY A 268 -37.79 17.04 15.17
N VAL A 269 -38.86 17.77 15.54
CA VAL A 269 -40.20 17.18 15.76
C VAL A 269 -41.28 17.69 14.81
N ALA A 270 -40.97 18.56 13.86
CA ALA A 270 -42.01 19.22 13.05
C ALA A 270 -42.12 18.84 11.58
N ASP A 271 -41.67 17.63 11.17
CA ASP A 271 -41.91 17.21 9.77
C ASP A 271 -42.21 15.71 9.64
N ARG A 272 -43.39 15.30 10.08
CA ARG A 272 -44.06 14.05 9.67
C ARG A 272 -45.56 14.19 9.68
N ARG A 273 -46.13 14.86 8.66
CA ARG A 273 -47.51 14.60 8.23
C ARG A 273 -47.69 15.14 6.79
N SER A 274 -47.61 14.28 5.81
CA SER A 274 -48.18 14.53 4.48
C SER A 274 -49.30 13.56 4.22
N PRO A 275 -50.46 14.02 3.75
CA PRO A 275 -51.59 13.16 3.49
C PRO A 275 -51.56 12.60 2.06
N VAL A 276 -51.88 11.33 1.98
CA VAL A 276 -52.31 10.62 0.77
C VAL A 276 -53.48 11.33 0.11
N ARG A 277 -53.41 11.62 -1.18
CA ARG A 277 -54.57 11.86 -2.03
C ARG A 277 -54.49 11.01 -3.29
N SER A 278 -55.43 10.07 -3.35
CA SER A 278 -55.90 9.34 -4.52
C SER A 278 -56.66 10.27 -5.49
N ARG A 279 -56.58 9.98 -6.80
CA ARG A 279 -57.65 9.98 -7.84
C ARG A 279 -57.00 10.15 -9.21
N ARG A 280 -57.32 9.46 -10.07
CA ARG A 280 -58.21 8.78 -11.02
C ARG A 280 -57.44 8.61 -12.32
#